data_e06053ea871b946b11a9086ac21bdf5b
#
_entry.id   e06053ea871b946b11a9086ac21bdf5b
#
_cell.length_a   1.000
_cell.length_b   1.000
_cell.length_c   1.000
_cell.angle_alpha   90.00
_cell.angle_beta   90.00
_cell.angle_gamma   90.00
#
_symmetry.space_group_name_H-M   'P 1'
#
loop_
_entity.id
_entity.type
_entity.pdbx_description
1 polymer ?
#
loop_
_entity_poly.entity_id
_entity_poly.type
_entity_poly.pdbx_seq_one_letter_code
_entity_poly.pdbx_strand_id
1 'polypeptide(L)'
;GQLALHWQCHSYNTTYVNGAISFESALLDATMQLEQQLIANALVGGVDEHAPFFLQTQQLVKSNLMGEGAAFFALSAIPAEHTYAELVDISLCNEVTPDELPSWVTDFLQHHALSINDIDIIFTGDPTPLPWQCPILSYKNLCGEYYTASAFGLWYACHYLKEDKACRILLINS
;
A
#
# COMPACT_ATOMS: atom_id res chain seq x y z
N GLY A 1 5.86 8.11 -17.74
CA GLY A 1 6.27 9.39 -17.27
C GLY A 1 7.73 9.75 -17.46
N GLN A 2 8.17 10.74 -16.72
CA GLN A 2 9.51 11.31 -16.88
C GLN A 2 10.64 10.32 -16.57
N LEU A 3 10.48 9.41 -15.63
CA LEU A 3 11.47 8.36 -15.32
C LEU A 3 11.70 7.43 -16.51
N ALA A 4 10.63 7.00 -17.17
CA ALA A 4 10.76 6.15 -18.35
C ALA A 4 11.45 6.88 -19.51
N LEU A 5 11.14 8.16 -19.68
CA LEU A 5 11.81 9.00 -20.69
C LEU A 5 13.31 9.15 -20.38
N HIS A 6 13.66 9.38 -19.12
CA HIS A 6 15.04 9.51 -18.68
C HIS A 6 15.84 8.22 -18.90
N TRP A 7 15.23 7.07 -18.63
CA TRP A 7 15.85 5.76 -18.83
C TRP A 7 15.65 5.17 -20.22
N GLN A 8 15.04 5.95 -21.15
CA GLN A 8 14.70 5.48 -22.50
C GLN A 8 13.91 4.16 -22.49
N CYS A 9 13.07 3.97 -21.49
CA CYS A 9 12.21 2.82 -21.35
C CYS A 9 10.95 3.02 -22.20
N HIS A 10 10.76 2.17 -23.21
CA HIS A 10 9.62 2.21 -24.14
C HIS A 10 8.52 1.19 -23.74
N SER A 11 8.68 0.52 -22.62
CA SER A 11 7.72 -0.43 -22.08
C SER A 11 6.50 0.28 -21.49
N TYR A 12 5.54 -0.48 -21.05
CA TYR A 12 4.34 -0.01 -20.37
C TYR A 12 4.66 1.01 -19.27
N ASN A 13 3.96 2.12 -19.29
CA ASN A 13 4.20 3.23 -18.39
C ASN A 13 2.91 4.01 -18.17
N THR A 14 2.35 3.88 -16.99
CA THR A 14 1.07 4.50 -16.62
C THR A 14 1.21 5.27 -15.32
N THR A 15 0.42 6.32 -15.18
CA THR A 15 0.29 7.10 -13.95
C THR A 15 -1.16 7.03 -13.51
N TYR A 16 -1.38 6.63 -12.26
CA TYR A 16 -2.69 6.57 -11.63
C TYR A 16 -2.92 7.80 -10.77
N VAL A 17 -4.10 8.41 -10.91
CA VAL A 17 -4.53 9.57 -10.13
C VAL A 17 -5.95 9.30 -9.63
N ASN A 18 -6.05 8.42 -8.64
CA ASN A 18 -7.31 7.92 -8.06
C ASN A 18 -7.45 8.31 -6.57
N GLY A 19 -6.94 9.50 -6.19
CA GLY A 19 -6.96 9.93 -4.79
C GLY A 19 -6.21 8.95 -3.87
N ALA A 20 -6.80 8.60 -2.76
CA ALA A 20 -6.18 7.77 -1.71
C ALA A 20 -5.86 6.32 -2.15
N ILE A 21 -6.41 5.83 -3.26
CA ILE A 21 -6.15 4.49 -3.80
C ILE A 21 -5.24 4.51 -5.04
N SER A 22 -4.54 5.61 -5.29
CA SER A 22 -3.67 5.75 -6.48
C SER A 22 -2.52 4.76 -6.49
N PHE A 23 -1.87 4.58 -5.35
CA PHE A 23 -0.75 3.64 -5.22
C PHE A 23 -1.21 2.19 -5.35
N GLU A 24 -2.30 1.83 -4.70
CA GLU A 24 -2.87 0.48 -4.76
C GLU A 24 -3.34 0.15 -6.19
N SER A 25 -3.91 1.13 -6.91
CA SER A 25 -4.29 0.93 -8.31
C SER A 25 -3.07 0.64 -9.20
N ALA A 26 -1.97 1.34 -8.99
CA ALA A 26 -0.72 1.09 -9.71
C ALA A 26 -0.11 -0.28 -9.34
N LEU A 27 -0.18 -0.64 -8.06
CA LEU A 27 0.34 -1.90 -7.54
C LEU A 27 -0.47 -3.09 -8.07
N LEU A 28 -1.81 -3.00 -8.07
CA LEU A 28 -2.71 -4.02 -8.61
C LEU A 28 -2.49 -4.23 -10.11
N ASP A 29 -2.40 -3.16 -10.90
CA ASP A 29 -2.13 -3.27 -12.34
C ASP A 29 -0.79 -3.97 -12.61
N ALA A 30 0.26 -3.61 -11.88
CA ALA A 30 1.57 -4.24 -12.04
C ALA A 30 1.55 -5.72 -11.65
N THR A 31 0.87 -6.11 -10.57
CA THR A 31 0.73 -7.53 -10.18
C THR A 31 -0.04 -8.33 -11.22
N MET A 32 -1.14 -7.80 -11.75
CA MET A 32 -1.90 -8.46 -12.82
C MET A 32 -1.05 -8.69 -14.08
N GLN A 33 -0.21 -7.74 -14.47
CA GLN A 33 0.68 -7.89 -15.63
C GLN A 33 1.80 -8.91 -15.39
N LEU A 34 2.34 -8.97 -14.18
CA LEU A 34 3.33 -9.98 -13.78
C LEU A 34 2.71 -11.38 -13.78
N GLU A 35 1.51 -11.56 -13.22
CA GLU A 35 0.78 -12.83 -13.18
C GLU A 35 0.44 -13.33 -14.59
N GLN A 36 0.05 -12.43 -15.48
CA GLN A 36 -0.24 -12.75 -16.90
C GLN A 36 1.04 -12.93 -17.73
N GLN A 37 2.22 -12.79 -17.13
CA GLN A 37 3.53 -12.89 -17.79
C GLN A 37 3.71 -11.90 -18.97
N LEU A 38 3.00 -10.78 -18.93
CA LEU A 38 3.14 -9.70 -19.91
C LEU A 38 4.44 -8.89 -19.69
N ILE A 39 4.89 -8.84 -18.46
CA ILE A 39 6.15 -8.21 -18.03
C ILE A 39 6.89 -9.15 -17.08
N ALA A 40 8.23 -9.05 -17.04
CA ALA A 40 9.05 -9.83 -16.11
C ALA A 40 9.28 -9.11 -14.78
N ASN A 41 9.35 -7.78 -14.84
CA ASN A 41 9.59 -6.91 -13.68
C ASN A 41 8.80 -5.62 -13.84
N ALA A 42 8.42 -5.01 -12.72
CA ALA A 42 7.81 -3.69 -12.67
C ALA A 42 8.49 -2.79 -11.63
N LEU A 43 8.53 -1.50 -11.90
CA LEU A 43 8.84 -0.48 -10.90
C LEU A 43 7.53 0.24 -10.57
N VAL A 44 7.06 0.14 -9.35
CA VAL A 44 5.82 0.77 -8.87
C VAL A 44 6.16 1.71 -7.72
N GLY A 45 5.50 2.85 -7.64
CA GLY A 45 5.73 3.78 -6.54
C GLY A 45 4.61 4.77 -6.35
N GLY A 46 4.55 5.33 -5.13
CA GLY A 46 3.72 6.47 -4.77
C GLY A 46 4.61 7.67 -4.48
N VAL A 47 4.19 8.85 -4.94
CA VAL A 47 4.90 10.11 -4.72
C VAL A 47 3.88 11.21 -4.47
N ASP A 48 3.99 11.87 -3.34
CA ASP A 48 3.22 13.07 -3.03
C ASP A 48 4.15 14.15 -2.48
N GLU A 49 3.98 15.36 -2.96
CA GLU A 49 4.65 16.57 -2.51
C GLU A 49 3.65 17.51 -1.83
N HIS A 50 4.03 18.02 -0.70
CA HIS A 50 3.26 19.01 0.05
C HIS A 50 3.37 20.39 -0.57
N ALA A 51 2.54 20.69 -1.58
CA ALA A 51 2.53 21.99 -2.22
C ALA A 51 1.85 23.06 -1.33
N PRO A 52 2.42 24.28 -1.20
CA PRO A 52 1.86 25.36 -0.37
C PRO A 52 0.41 25.74 -0.71
N PHE A 53 -0.02 25.53 -1.93
CA PHE A 53 -1.39 25.76 -2.38
C PHE A 53 -2.41 24.86 -1.64
N PHE A 54 -2.04 23.64 -1.31
CA PHE A 54 -2.89 22.72 -0.56
C PHE A 54 -3.07 23.12 0.92
N LEU A 55 -2.16 23.90 1.49
CA LEU A 55 -2.27 24.37 2.89
C LEU A 55 -3.58 25.13 3.16
N GLN A 56 -4.10 25.88 2.18
CA GLN A 56 -5.34 26.63 2.34
C GLN A 56 -6.59 25.74 2.32
N THR A 57 -6.56 24.65 1.54
CA THR A 57 -7.66 23.67 1.50
C THR A 57 -7.58 22.67 2.65
N GLN A 58 -6.40 22.40 3.17
CA GLN A 58 -6.15 21.50 4.29
C GLN A 58 -6.65 22.00 5.64
N GLN A 59 -6.74 23.31 5.84
CA GLN A 59 -7.39 23.88 7.03
C GLN A 59 -8.87 23.47 7.15
N LEU A 60 -9.46 22.96 6.06
CA LEU A 60 -10.81 22.42 6.01
C LEU A 60 -10.88 20.91 6.35
N VAL A 61 -9.76 20.19 6.26
CA VAL A 61 -9.65 18.78 6.59
C VAL A 61 -9.03 18.67 7.99
N LYS A 62 -9.74 18.07 8.92
CA LYS A 62 -9.33 17.95 10.34
C LYS A 62 -8.16 16.97 10.58
N SER A 63 -7.27 16.76 9.62
CA SER A 63 -6.08 15.95 9.80
C SER A 63 -4.98 16.76 10.49
N ASN A 64 -4.54 16.31 11.65
CA ASN A 64 -3.57 17.02 12.48
C ASN A 64 -2.11 16.80 12.05
N LEU A 65 -1.83 15.85 11.17
CA LEU A 65 -0.48 15.49 10.75
C LEU A 65 -0.44 15.30 9.22
N MET A 66 -0.10 16.36 8.52
CA MET A 66 0.14 16.30 7.08
C MET A 66 1.57 15.83 6.81
N GLY A 67 1.72 15.02 5.74
CA GLY A 67 3.01 14.51 5.32
C GLY A 67 3.20 14.63 3.81
N GLU A 68 4.39 14.29 3.39
CA GLU A 68 4.79 14.11 2.00
C GLU A 68 5.76 12.93 1.93
N GLY A 69 5.88 12.31 0.78
CA GLY A 69 6.80 11.19 0.66
C GLY A 69 6.83 10.55 -0.71
N ALA A 70 7.81 9.67 -0.85
CA ALA A 70 7.95 8.82 -2.02
C ALA A 70 8.46 7.44 -1.59
N ALA A 71 7.84 6.39 -2.10
CA ALA A 71 8.32 5.03 -1.95
C ALA A 71 8.19 4.28 -3.28
N PHE A 72 9.20 3.48 -3.62
CA PHE A 72 9.27 2.72 -4.86
C PHE A 72 9.61 1.26 -4.59
N PHE A 73 9.01 0.38 -5.37
CA PHE A 73 9.15 -1.07 -5.27
C PHE A 73 9.53 -1.66 -6.62
N ALA A 74 10.56 -2.50 -6.62
CA ALA A 74 10.85 -3.39 -7.73
C ALA A 74 10.09 -4.69 -7.48
N LEU A 75 9.16 -5.03 -8.36
CA LEU A 75 8.34 -6.23 -8.32
C LEU A 75 8.84 -7.23 -9.35
N SER A 76 8.78 -8.51 -9.01
CA SER A 76 9.08 -9.63 -9.90
C SER A 76 8.18 -10.81 -9.54
N ALA A 77 7.74 -11.58 -10.54
CA ALA A 77 7.04 -12.85 -10.31
C ALA A 77 7.96 -13.96 -9.77
N ILE A 78 9.28 -13.76 -9.84
CA ILE A 78 10.29 -14.73 -9.40
C ILE A 78 11.06 -14.14 -8.22
N PRO A 79 11.11 -14.85 -7.07
CA PRO A 79 11.88 -14.40 -5.92
C PRO A 79 13.38 -14.36 -6.25
N ALA A 80 14.09 -13.38 -5.67
CA ALA A 80 15.53 -13.21 -5.79
C ALA A 80 16.18 -13.27 -4.40
N GLU A 81 17.51 -13.37 -4.35
CA GLU A 81 18.28 -13.43 -3.10
C GLU A 81 18.00 -12.27 -2.14
N HIS A 82 17.64 -11.11 -2.71
CA HIS A 82 17.37 -9.91 -1.93
C HIS A 82 15.86 -9.55 -1.85
N THR A 83 14.99 -10.52 -2.08
CA THR A 83 13.54 -10.32 -1.91
C THR A 83 13.23 -9.96 -0.46
N TYR A 84 12.50 -8.89 -0.24
CA TYR A 84 12.10 -8.40 1.09
C TYR A 84 10.86 -9.11 1.60
N ALA A 85 9.88 -9.30 0.73
CA ALA A 85 8.59 -9.87 1.08
C ALA A 85 7.88 -10.36 -0.19
N GLU A 86 6.89 -11.20 -0.01
CA GLU A 86 5.93 -11.61 -1.03
C GLU A 86 4.65 -10.81 -0.83
N LEU A 87 4.14 -10.23 -1.92
CA LEU A 87 2.80 -9.65 -1.98
C LEU A 87 1.83 -10.74 -2.40
N VAL A 88 1.02 -11.21 -1.47
CA VAL A 88 0.10 -12.35 -1.69
C VAL A 88 -1.10 -11.91 -2.53
N ASP A 89 -1.72 -10.77 -2.18
CA ASP A 89 -2.88 -10.25 -2.92
C ASP A 89 -3.15 -8.79 -2.56
N ILE A 90 -3.98 -8.14 -3.38
CA ILE A 90 -4.48 -6.77 -3.19
C ILE A 90 -5.97 -6.76 -3.48
N SER A 91 -6.76 -6.20 -2.59
CA SER A 91 -8.18 -5.95 -2.83
C SER A 91 -8.49 -4.47 -2.68
N LEU A 92 -9.25 -3.92 -3.62
CA LEU A 92 -9.67 -2.52 -3.65
C LEU A 92 -11.18 -2.43 -3.51
N CYS A 93 -11.63 -1.50 -2.66
CA CYS A 93 -13.02 -1.12 -2.56
C CYS A 93 -13.13 0.40 -2.46
N ASN A 94 -14.08 1.00 -3.16
CA ASN A 94 -14.21 2.45 -3.18
C ASN A 94 -14.86 3.02 -1.91
N GLU A 95 -15.73 2.24 -1.26
CA GLU A 95 -16.43 2.68 -0.06
C GLU A 95 -16.71 1.45 0.81
N VAL A 96 -15.96 1.34 1.91
CA VAL A 96 -16.22 0.36 2.97
C VAL A 96 -16.50 1.13 4.25
N THR A 97 -17.66 0.93 4.83
CA THR A 97 -17.96 1.53 6.14
C THR A 97 -17.19 0.80 7.25
N PRO A 98 -16.92 1.45 8.40
CA PRO A 98 -16.26 0.81 9.53
C PRO A 98 -16.95 -0.48 10.00
N ASP A 99 -18.28 -0.58 9.86
CA ASP A 99 -19.06 -1.76 10.25
C ASP A 99 -18.91 -2.92 9.24
N GLU A 100 -18.65 -2.61 7.96
CA GLU A 100 -18.47 -3.60 6.90
C GLU A 100 -17.02 -4.10 6.78
N LEU A 101 -16.06 -3.30 7.22
CA LEU A 101 -14.63 -3.62 7.11
C LEU A 101 -14.28 -5.00 7.69
N PRO A 102 -14.78 -5.44 8.87
CA PRO A 102 -14.46 -6.75 9.40
C PRO A 102 -14.92 -7.91 8.52
N SER A 103 -16.12 -7.78 7.92
CA SER A 103 -16.65 -8.80 6.98
C SER A 103 -15.78 -8.85 5.72
N TRP A 104 -15.48 -7.69 5.14
CA TRP A 104 -14.68 -7.57 3.94
C TRP A 104 -13.26 -8.14 4.11
N VAL A 105 -12.61 -7.85 5.23
CA VAL A 105 -11.29 -8.42 5.56
C VAL A 105 -11.38 -9.93 5.77
N THR A 106 -12.45 -10.42 6.40
CA THR A 106 -12.65 -11.86 6.59
C THR A 106 -12.78 -12.58 5.26
N ASP A 107 -13.60 -12.06 4.34
CA ASP A 107 -13.80 -12.62 3.01
C ASP A 107 -12.48 -12.60 2.20
N PHE A 108 -11.73 -11.50 2.27
CA PHE A 108 -10.43 -11.37 1.62
C PHE A 108 -9.44 -12.44 2.12
N LEU A 109 -9.31 -12.62 3.43
CA LEU A 109 -8.41 -13.63 4.01
C LEU A 109 -8.85 -15.06 3.67
N GLN A 110 -10.16 -15.34 3.66
CA GLN A 110 -10.70 -16.66 3.33
C GLN A 110 -10.39 -17.09 1.90
N HIS A 111 -10.31 -16.18 0.93
CA HIS A 111 -9.89 -16.50 -0.44
C HIS A 111 -8.48 -17.12 -0.49
N HIS A 112 -7.65 -16.83 0.51
CA HIS A 112 -6.30 -17.38 0.67
C HIS A 112 -6.22 -18.49 1.73
N ALA A 113 -7.36 -19.06 2.16
CA ALA A 113 -7.45 -20.03 3.24
C ALA A 113 -6.79 -19.54 4.55
N LEU A 114 -6.84 -18.24 4.80
CA LEU A 114 -6.34 -17.57 6.00
C LEU A 114 -7.49 -17.05 6.86
N SER A 115 -7.18 -16.79 8.11
CA SER A 115 -8.02 -16.10 9.07
C SER A 115 -7.24 -14.95 9.71
N ILE A 116 -7.90 -14.10 10.46
CA ILE A 116 -7.24 -13.00 11.19
C ILE A 116 -6.21 -13.51 12.22
N ASN A 117 -6.36 -14.74 12.72
CA ASN A 117 -5.42 -15.36 13.66
C ASN A 117 -4.10 -15.77 13.00
N ASP A 118 -4.05 -15.81 11.67
CA ASP A 118 -2.85 -16.10 10.89
C ASP A 118 -2.04 -14.83 10.57
N ILE A 119 -2.55 -13.66 10.99
CA ILE A 119 -1.92 -12.34 10.81
C ILE A 119 -1.20 -11.96 12.10
N ASP A 120 0.10 -11.67 12.01
CA ASP A 120 0.92 -11.32 13.18
C ASP A 120 0.72 -9.87 13.61
N ILE A 121 0.49 -8.97 12.64
CA ILE A 121 0.28 -7.54 12.87
C ILE A 121 -0.51 -6.90 11.72
N ILE A 122 -1.35 -5.95 12.06
CA ILE A 122 -2.07 -5.12 11.09
C ILE A 122 -1.41 -3.75 11.00
N PHE A 123 -1.06 -3.34 9.79
CA PHE A 123 -0.66 -1.96 9.50
C PHE A 123 -1.87 -1.22 8.95
N THR A 124 -2.24 -0.12 9.58
CA THR A 124 -3.42 0.67 9.17
C THR A 124 -3.07 2.14 8.95
N GLY A 125 -3.74 2.77 8.02
CA GLY A 125 -3.71 4.22 7.84
C GLY A 125 -4.52 4.94 8.91
N ASP A 126 -5.67 4.39 9.30
CA ASP A 126 -6.57 4.99 10.27
C ASP A 126 -6.28 4.45 11.69
N PRO A 127 -6.20 5.32 12.71
CA PRO A 127 -6.07 4.91 14.11
C PRO A 127 -7.38 4.36 14.70
N THR A 128 -8.47 4.26 13.94
CA THR A 128 -9.75 3.71 14.42
C THR A 128 -9.56 2.30 14.98
N PRO A 129 -10.09 2.01 16.18
CA PRO A 129 -10.01 0.67 16.76
C PRO A 129 -10.62 -0.38 15.85
N LEU A 130 -9.85 -1.42 15.55
CA LEU A 130 -10.32 -2.58 14.81
C LEU A 130 -10.82 -3.65 15.79
N PRO A 131 -11.79 -4.49 15.40
CA PRO A 131 -12.43 -5.44 16.32
C PRO A 131 -11.58 -6.68 16.64
N TRP A 132 -10.34 -6.74 16.17
CA TRP A 132 -9.48 -7.91 16.30
C TRP A 132 -8.46 -7.77 17.44
N GLN A 133 -8.08 -8.92 18.04
CA GLN A 133 -7.04 -8.99 19.05
C GLN A 133 -5.63 -9.15 18.43
N CYS A 134 -5.42 -8.57 17.27
CA CYS A 134 -4.14 -8.57 16.60
C CYS A 134 -3.42 -7.25 16.91
N PRO A 135 -2.10 -7.24 17.08
CA PRO A 135 -1.33 -5.99 17.18
C PRO A 135 -1.59 -5.07 16.01
N ILE A 136 -1.76 -3.78 16.28
CA ILE A 136 -2.07 -2.77 15.24
C ILE A 136 -1.01 -1.68 15.29
N LEU A 137 -0.50 -1.29 14.12
CA LEU A 137 0.39 -0.17 13.94
C LEU A 137 -0.21 0.80 12.92
N SER A 138 -0.41 2.05 13.33
CA SER A 138 -0.81 3.11 12.39
C SER A 138 0.43 3.72 11.74
N TYR A 139 0.64 3.44 10.45
CA TYR A 139 1.80 3.93 9.70
C TYR A 139 1.71 5.44 9.41
N LYS A 140 0.51 6.02 9.32
CA LYS A 140 0.34 7.47 9.13
C LYS A 140 0.82 8.28 10.33
N ASN A 141 0.90 7.70 11.53
CA ASN A 141 1.56 8.33 12.68
C ASN A 141 3.07 8.54 12.48
N LEU A 142 3.68 7.82 11.53
CA LEU A 142 5.12 7.90 11.23
C LEU A 142 5.42 8.81 10.03
N CYS A 143 4.57 8.78 9.01
CA CYS A 143 4.80 9.50 7.74
C CYS A 143 3.86 10.68 7.50
N GLY A 144 2.81 10.83 8.31
CA GLY A 144 1.76 11.81 8.07
C GLY A 144 0.71 11.35 7.04
N GLU A 145 -0.27 12.22 6.81
CA GLU A 145 -1.38 11.99 5.86
C GLU A 145 -1.04 12.58 4.49
N TYR A 146 -1.07 11.74 3.45
CA TYR A 146 -1.01 12.11 2.04
C TYR A 146 -1.59 10.96 1.19
N TYR A 147 -1.96 11.23 -0.06
CA TYR A 147 -2.72 10.26 -0.88
C TYR A 147 -2.03 8.92 -1.08
N THR A 148 -0.72 8.89 -1.21
CA THR A 148 0.06 7.64 -1.39
C THR A 148 0.78 7.19 -0.12
N ALA A 149 0.30 7.57 1.07
CA ALA A 149 0.89 7.19 2.35
C ALA A 149 0.97 5.66 2.55
N SER A 150 0.06 4.91 1.93
CA SER A 150 0.09 3.44 1.91
C SER A 150 1.36 2.87 1.27
N ALA A 151 1.99 3.59 0.34
CA ALA A 151 3.30 3.20 -0.19
C ALA A 151 4.37 3.20 0.92
N PHE A 152 4.36 4.18 1.83
CA PHE A 152 5.21 4.14 3.03
C PHE A 152 4.83 2.97 3.94
N GLY A 153 3.52 2.73 4.14
CA GLY A 153 3.02 1.60 4.92
C GLY A 153 3.55 0.26 4.39
N LEU A 154 3.49 0.04 3.08
CA LEU A 154 4.03 -1.15 2.43
C LEU A 154 5.57 -1.24 2.55
N TRP A 155 6.28 -0.14 2.36
CA TRP A 155 7.73 -0.09 2.54
C TRP A 155 8.11 -0.50 3.97
N TYR A 156 7.42 0.03 4.96
CA TYR A 156 7.67 -0.29 6.36
C TYR A 156 7.32 -1.75 6.68
N ALA A 157 6.21 -2.27 6.13
CA ALA A 157 5.83 -3.68 6.27
C ALA A 157 6.91 -4.61 5.69
N CYS A 158 7.44 -4.31 4.50
CA CYS A 158 8.53 -5.09 3.90
C CYS A 158 9.79 -5.13 4.79
N HIS A 159 10.16 -4.00 5.40
CA HIS A 159 11.28 -3.94 6.34
C HIS A 159 11.00 -4.71 7.62
N TYR A 160 9.78 -4.63 8.13
CA TYR A 160 9.35 -5.34 9.32
C TYR A 160 9.42 -6.86 9.14
N LEU A 161 9.00 -7.36 7.97
CA LEU A 161 9.11 -8.76 7.58
C LEU A 161 10.58 -9.19 7.42
N LYS A 162 11.40 -8.38 6.78
CA LYS A 162 12.82 -8.67 6.56
C LYS A 162 13.63 -8.76 7.86
N GLU A 163 13.21 -8.06 8.91
CA GLU A 163 13.83 -8.10 10.23
C GLU A 163 13.29 -9.24 11.12
N ASP A 164 12.55 -10.19 10.53
CA ASP A 164 11.93 -11.33 11.21
C ASP A 164 11.01 -10.94 12.40
N LYS A 165 10.43 -9.74 12.34
CA LYS A 165 9.52 -9.24 13.39
C LYS A 165 8.09 -9.75 13.22
N ALA A 166 7.75 -10.27 12.05
CA ALA A 166 6.49 -10.88 11.68
C ALA A 166 6.70 -11.83 10.50
N CYS A 167 5.75 -12.75 10.28
CA CYS A 167 5.69 -13.61 9.10
C CYS A 167 4.60 -13.15 8.12
N ARG A 168 3.52 -12.57 8.64
CA ARG A 168 2.39 -12.08 7.83
C ARG A 168 1.88 -10.76 8.35
N ILE A 169 1.76 -9.82 7.45
CA ILE A 169 1.23 -8.47 7.72
C ILE A 169 0.00 -8.24 6.84
N LEU A 170 -1.08 -7.75 7.44
CA LEU A 170 -2.21 -7.20 6.74
C LEU A 170 -2.07 -5.67 6.71
N LEU A 171 -2.02 -5.09 5.52
CA LEU A 171 -2.02 -3.64 5.33
C LEU A 171 -3.41 -3.17 4.95
N ILE A 172 -3.97 -2.24 5.71
CA ILE A 172 -5.27 -1.61 5.46
C ILE A 172 -5.03 -0.12 5.22
N ASN A 173 -5.35 0.35 4.01
CA ASN A 173 -5.37 1.78 3.70
C ASN A 173 -6.81 2.29 3.82
N SER A 174 -6.99 3.33 4.62
CA SER A 174 -8.28 3.97 4.91
C SER A 174 -8.11 5.48 5.10
#